data_d215550225dc85c4a3520ec372e6610b
#
_entry.id   d215550225dc85c4a3520ec372e6610b
#
_cell.length_a   1.000
_cell.length_b   1.000
_cell.length_c   1.000
_cell.angle_alpha   90.00
_cell.angle_beta   90.00
_cell.angle_gamma   90.00
#
_symmetry.space_group_name_H-M   'P 1'
#
loop_
_entity.id
_entity.type
_entity.pdbx_description
1 polymer ?
#
loop_
_entity_poly.entity_id
_entity_poly.type
_entity_poly.pdbx_seq_one_letter_code
_entity_poly.pdbx_strand_id
1 'polypeptide(L)'
;MEVARKAAIKAGKILIERFDQVKEVSFKGRGNIVTDVDLEVEKEILAVLGREFPSMGLLGEESEGVRPDSGYAWIVDPLDGTRNYASGIPFFSVVVGLALDGEVLVGVNYDPMRDEMF
;
A
#
# COMPACT_ATOMS: atom_id res chain seq x y z
N MET A 1 4.47 13.79 -5.54
CA MET A 1 3.07 13.34 -5.58
C MET A 1 2.71 12.51 -6.81
N GLU A 2 3.27 12.86 -7.98
CA GLU A 2 3.01 12.09 -9.21
C GLU A 2 3.41 10.61 -9.09
N VAL A 3 4.55 10.34 -8.49
CA VAL A 3 5.03 8.97 -8.34
C VAL A 3 4.14 8.20 -7.36
N ALA A 4 3.71 8.85 -6.27
CA ALA A 4 2.79 8.23 -5.31
C ALA A 4 1.45 7.88 -5.96
N ARG A 5 0.93 8.78 -6.81
CA ARG A 5 -0.32 8.52 -7.54
C ARG A 5 -0.17 7.35 -8.51
N LYS A 6 0.93 7.33 -9.26
CA LYS A 6 1.22 6.22 -10.20
C LYS A 6 1.34 4.89 -9.47
N ALA A 7 2.03 4.89 -8.33
CA ALA A 7 2.18 3.68 -7.52
C ALA A 7 0.83 3.19 -6.99
N ALA A 8 -0.01 4.10 -6.51
CA ALA A 8 -1.35 3.78 -6.03
C ALA A 8 -2.25 3.22 -7.13
N ILE A 9 -2.19 3.81 -8.33
CA ILE A 9 -2.98 3.33 -9.47
C ILE A 9 -2.51 1.94 -9.90
N LYS A 10 -1.20 1.71 -9.95
CA LYS A 10 -0.64 0.40 -10.28
C LYS A 10 -1.09 -0.66 -9.27
N ALA A 11 -1.03 -0.31 -8.00
CA ALA A 11 -1.51 -1.19 -6.93
C ALA A 11 -3.00 -1.49 -7.10
N GLY A 12 -3.79 -0.47 -7.39
CA GLY A 12 -5.23 -0.62 -7.62
C GLY A 12 -5.57 -1.58 -8.74
N LYS A 13 -4.79 -1.57 -9.82
CA LYS A 13 -4.98 -2.50 -10.93
C LYS A 13 -4.79 -3.95 -10.48
N ILE A 14 -3.77 -4.21 -9.68
CA ILE A 14 -3.52 -5.55 -9.14
C ILE A 14 -4.68 -5.98 -8.25
N LEU A 15 -5.14 -5.08 -7.39
CA LEU A 15 -6.25 -5.37 -6.48
C LEU A 15 -7.52 -5.72 -7.26
N ILE A 16 -7.82 -4.98 -8.33
CA ILE A 16 -9.00 -5.25 -9.17
C ILE A 16 -8.85 -6.60 -9.88
N GLU A 17 -7.69 -6.87 -10.47
CA GLU A 17 -7.43 -8.13 -11.19
C GLU A 17 -7.57 -9.35 -10.29
N ARG A 18 -7.15 -9.23 -9.03
CA ARG A 18 -7.14 -10.32 -8.07
C ARG A 18 -8.38 -10.37 -7.18
N PHE A 19 -9.30 -9.42 -7.33
CA PHE A 19 -10.44 -9.29 -6.42
C PHE A 19 -11.32 -10.55 -6.37
N ASP A 20 -11.61 -11.14 -7.53
CA ASP A 20 -12.48 -12.32 -7.65
C ASP A 20 -11.74 -13.65 -7.47
N GLN A 21 -10.43 -13.61 -7.26
CA GLN A 21 -9.62 -14.82 -7.10
C GLN A 21 -9.58 -15.28 -5.65
N VAL A 22 -9.33 -16.57 -5.44
CA VAL A 22 -9.09 -17.11 -4.11
C VAL A 22 -7.80 -16.53 -3.55
N LYS A 23 -7.85 -16.07 -2.29
CA LYS A 23 -6.72 -15.44 -1.62
C LYS A 23 -6.28 -16.29 -0.44
N GLU A 24 -4.97 -16.37 -0.25
CA GLU A 24 -4.42 -16.99 0.94
C GLU A 24 -4.47 -15.96 2.08
N VAL A 25 -5.15 -16.32 3.16
CA VAL A 25 -5.33 -15.44 4.32
C VAL A 25 -4.48 -15.94 5.47
N SER A 26 -3.71 -15.03 6.07
CA SER A 26 -2.93 -15.30 7.26
C SER A 26 -3.31 -14.31 8.36
N PHE A 27 -3.04 -14.65 9.61
CA PHE A 27 -3.31 -13.77 10.72
C PHE A 27 -2.02 -13.12 11.22
N LYS A 28 -2.07 -11.80 11.43
CA LYS A 28 -0.97 -11.02 12.00
C LYS A 28 -1.46 -10.34 13.28
N GLY A 29 -1.36 -11.03 14.41
CA GLY A 29 -1.85 -10.52 15.68
C GLY A 29 -3.36 -10.71 15.84
N ARG A 30 -3.92 -10.09 16.88
CA ARG A 30 -5.32 -10.29 17.27
C ARG A 30 -6.29 -9.67 16.26
N GLY A 31 -7.05 -10.52 15.61
CA GLY A 31 -8.11 -10.07 14.73
C GLY A 31 -7.66 -9.40 13.42
N ASN A 32 -6.36 -9.25 13.21
CA ASN A 32 -5.84 -8.68 11.98
C ASN A 32 -5.50 -9.80 11.00
N ILE A 33 -5.81 -9.55 9.73
CA ILE A 33 -5.51 -10.50 8.66
C ILE A 33 -4.67 -9.85 7.58
N VAL A 34 -3.92 -10.67 6.87
CA VAL A 34 -3.17 -10.27 5.68
C VAL A 34 -3.41 -11.32 4.61
N THR A 35 -3.51 -10.91 3.37
CA THR A 35 -3.62 -11.82 2.24
C THR A 35 -2.33 -11.81 1.43
N ASP A 36 -2.15 -12.83 0.59
CA ASP A 36 -1.03 -12.87 -0.34
C ASP A 36 -1.04 -11.65 -1.28
N VAL A 37 -2.22 -11.10 -1.54
CA VAL A 37 -2.37 -9.91 -2.38
C VAL A 37 -1.83 -8.67 -1.69
N ASP A 38 -2.05 -8.51 -0.38
CA ASP A 38 -1.48 -7.42 0.41
C ASP A 38 0.04 -7.37 0.23
N LEU A 39 0.69 -8.54 0.36
CA LEU A 39 2.14 -8.66 0.25
C LEU A 39 2.63 -8.34 -1.17
N GLU A 40 1.93 -8.84 -2.18
CA GLU A 40 2.27 -8.58 -3.57
C GLU A 40 2.17 -7.09 -3.91
N VAL A 41 1.08 -6.45 -3.52
CA VAL A 41 0.83 -5.04 -3.78
C VAL A 41 1.85 -4.15 -3.08
N GLU A 42 2.13 -4.44 -1.82
CA GLU A 42 3.14 -3.68 -1.07
C GLU A 42 4.50 -3.76 -1.75
N LYS A 43 4.90 -4.96 -2.15
CA LYS A 43 6.17 -5.17 -2.85
C LYS A 43 6.26 -4.33 -4.12
N GLU A 44 5.18 -4.26 -4.90
CA GLU A 44 5.14 -3.47 -6.12
C GLU A 44 5.24 -1.97 -5.84
N ILE A 45 4.52 -1.48 -4.84
CA ILE A 45 4.58 -0.05 -4.47
C ILE A 45 5.98 0.33 -4.00
N LEU A 46 6.55 -0.48 -3.10
CA LEU A 46 7.88 -0.21 -2.56
C LEU A 46 8.95 -0.26 -3.65
N ALA A 47 8.81 -1.15 -4.64
CA ALA A 47 9.73 -1.23 -5.76
C ALA A 47 9.69 0.05 -6.60
N VAL A 48 8.51 0.58 -6.88
CA VAL A 48 8.35 1.84 -7.63
C VAL A 48 8.98 3.00 -6.86
N LEU A 49 8.62 3.16 -5.59
CA LEU A 49 9.10 4.27 -4.77
C LEU A 49 10.61 4.18 -4.52
N GLY A 50 11.13 3.00 -4.28
CA GLY A 50 12.56 2.81 -4.03
C GLY A 50 13.41 3.09 -5.26
N ARG A 51 12.88 2.79 -6.44
CA ARG A 51 13.57 3.05 -7.71
C ARG A 51 13.61 4.55 -8.03
N GLU A 52 12.50 5.26 -7.77
CA GLU A 52 12.41 6.69 -8.04
C GLU A 52 13.10 7.54 -6.95
N PHE A 53 13.12 7.09 -5.71
CA PHE A 53 13.66 7.82 -4.57
C PHE A 53 14.57 6.93 -3.72
N PRO A 54 15.75 6.57 -4.23
CA PRO A 54 16.61 5.57 -3.56
C PRO A 54 17.16 6.00 -2.19
N SER A 55 17.18 7.30 -1.89
CA SER A 55 17.70 7.79 -0.61
C SER A 55 16.62 7.93 0.47
N MET A 56 15.35 7.75 0.12
CA MET A 56 14.24 7.85 1.08
C MET A 56 13.98 6.52 1.75
N GLY A 57 13.51 6.55 2.99
CA GLY A 57 13.05 5.36 3.70
C GLY A 57 11.77 4.80 3.11
N LEU A 58 11.56 3.52 3.29
CA LEU A 58 10.38 2.81 2.80
C LEU A 58 9.79 2.03 3.98
N LEU A 59 8.58 2.38 4.40
CA LEU A 59 7.91 1.75 5.53
C LEU A 59 6.59 1.16 5.04
N GLY A 60 6.53 -0.16 4.99
CA GLY A 60 5.32 -0.88 4.61
C GLY A 60 4.60 -1.42 5.84
N GLU A 61 3.32 -1.63 5.75
CA GLU A 61 2.53 -2.22 6.83
C GLU A 61 2.87 -3.70 7.03
N GLU A 62 3.16 -4.39 5.93
CA GLU A 62 3.32 -5.85 5.95
C GLU A 62 4.78 -6.33 5.98
N SER A 63 5.74 -5.44 5.73
CA SER A 63 7.15 -5.79 5.66
C SER A 63 7.99 -4.86 6.53
N GLU A 64 9.21 -5.30 6.82
CA GLU A 64 10.17 -4.44 7.50
C GLU A 64 10.58 -3.31 6.58
N GLY A 65 10.69 -2.12 7.14
CA GLY A 65 11.05 -0.94 6.37
C GLY A 65 12.53 -0.84 6.12
N VAL A 66 12.89 0.10 5.26
CA VAL A 66 14.25 0.52 5.00
C VAL A 66 14.46 1.87 5.67
N ARG A 67 15.49 1.97 6.51
CA ARG A 67 15.78 3.24 7.18
C ARG A 67 16.24 4.27 6.16
N PRO A 68 15.73 5.51 6.25
CA PRO A 68 16.12 6.54 5.31
C PRO A 68 17.55 7.05 5.57
N ASP A 69 18.26 7.42 4.51
CA ASP A 69 19.51 8.17 4.60
C ASP A 69 19.22 9.63 4.93
N SER A 70 17.98 10.07 4.69
CA SER A 70 17.47 11.38 5.05
C SER A 70 16.31 11.18 6.02
N GLY A 71 15.73 12.27 6.55
CA GLY A 71 14.55 12.19 7.41
C GLY A 71 13.26 11.83 6.67
N TYR A 72 13.28 11.77 5.33
CA TYR A 72 12.10 11.43 4.53
C TYR A 72 11.88 9.94 4.43
N ALA A 73 10.61 9.54 4.51
CA ALA A 73 10.22 8.14 4.34
C ALA A 73 8.84 8.05 3.68
N TRP A 74 8.69 7.08 2.81
CA TRP A 74 7.38 6.70 2.27
C TRP A 74 6.72 5.72 3.24
N ILE A 75 5.44 5.95 3.51
CA ILE A 75 4.62 5.07 4.34
C ILE A 75 3.54 4.48 3.45
N VAL A 76 3.46 3.16 3.40
CA VAL A 76 2.55 2.46 2.49
C VAL A 76 1.64 1.52 3.26
N ASP A 77 0.34 1.68 3.07
CA ASP A 77 -0.65 0.67 3.42
C ASP A 77 -1.20 0.15 2.08
N PRO A 78 -0.79 -1.05 1.67
CA PRO A 78 -1.13 -1.56 0.34
C PRO A 78 -2.60 -1.89 0.18
N LEU A 79 -3.28 -2.15 1.28
CA LEU A 79 -4.68 -2.55 1.27
C LEU A 79 -5.32 -2.21 2.60
N ASP A 80 -5.95 -1.06 2.67
CA ASP A 80 -6.78 -0.65 3.78
C ASP A 80 -8.16 -1.26 3.57
N GLY A 81 -8.63 -2.07 4.51
CA GLY A 81 -9.87 -2.84 4.37
C GLY A 81 -9.62 -4.27 3.91
N THR A 82 -8.56 -4.90 4.39
CA THR A 82 -8.20 -6.28 4.03
C THR A 82 -9.33 -7.27 4.25
N ARG A 83 -10.09 -7.15 5.35
CA ARG A 83 -11.22 -8.03 5.62
C ARG A 83 -12.30 -7.92 4.56
N ASN A 84 -12.62 -6.70 4.14
CA ASN A 84 -13.58 -6.47 3.07
C ASN A 84 -13.09 -7.11 1.78
N TYR A 85 -11.83 -6.86 1.45
CA TYR A 85 -11.24 -7.41 0.24
C TYR A 85 -11.28 -8.94 0.24
N ALA A 86 -10.86 -9.56 1.33
CA ALA A 86 -10.84 -11.03 1.47
C ALA A 86 -12.25 -11.62 1.40
N SER A 87 -13.26 -10.87 1.85
CA SER A 87 -14.65 -11.31 1.87
C SER A 87 -15.43 -10.97 0.61
N GLY A 88 -14.78 -10.34 -0.38
CA GLY A 88 -15.44 -9.96 -1.62
C GLY A 88 -16.30 -8.70 -1.51
N ILE A 89 -16.06 -7.88 -0.49
CA ILE A 89 -16.76 -6.61 -0.30
C ILE A 89 -15.95 -5.50 -0.97
N PRO A 90 -16.50 -4.79 -1.98
CA PRO A 90 -15.74 -3.81 -2.78
C PRO A 90 -15.57 -2.47 -2.07
N PHE A 91 -14.99 -2.49 -0.86
CA PHE A 91 -14.79 -1.32 -0.04
C PHE A 91 -13.41 -1.37 0.60
N PHE A 92 -12.42 -0.86 -0.12
CA PHE A 92 -11.02 -0.88 0.30
C PHE A 92 -10.24 0.17 -0.48
N SER A 93 -9.05 0.48 -0.02
CA SER A 93 -8.22 1.51 -0.66
C SER A 93 -6.73 1.23 -0.50
N VAL A 94 -5.92 1.96 -1.27
CA VAL A 94 -4.46 1.97 -1.19
C VAL A 94 -4.05 3.32 -0.62
N VAL A 95 -3.16 3.31 0.36
CA VAL A 95 -2.67 4.54 0.98
C VAL A 95 -1.15 4.65 0.82
N VAL A 96 -0.70 5.78 0.28
CA VAL A 96 0.73 6.10 0.12
C VAL A 96 0.97 7.49 0.69
N GLY A 97 1.80 7.59 1.70
CA GLY A 97 2.11 8.86 2.36
C GLY A 97 3.60 9.15 2.36
N LEU A 98 3.95 10.45 2.38
CA LEU A 98 5.32 10.90 2.55
C LEU A 98 5.44 11.57 3.92
N ALA A 99 6.40 11.13 4.71
CA ALA A 99 6.66 11.65 6.03
C ALA A 99 8.07 12.23 6.11
N LEU A 100 8.24 13.21 6.99
CA LEU A 100 9.54 13.78 7.35
C LEU A 100 9.66 13.71 8.85
N ASP A 101 10.70 13.03 9.35
CA ASP A 101 10.97 12.87 10.78
C ASP A 101 9.75 12.39 11.57
N GLY A 102 8.99 11.46 10.98
CA GLY A 102 7.82 10.86 11.61
C GLY A 102 6.53 11.62 11.44
N GLU A 103 6.55 12.79 10.77
CA GLU A 103 5.35 13.60 10.55
C GLU A 103 4.91 13.49 9.10
N VAL A 104 3.65 13.09 8.87
CA VAL A 104 3.10 12.95 7.52
C VAL A 104 2.89 14.31 6.89
N LEU A 105 3.49 14.54 5.73
CA LEU A 105 3.40 15.80 5.00
C LEU A 105 2.30 15.77 3.94
N VAL A 106 2.24 14.70 3.17
CA VAL A 106 1.25 14.52 2.09
C VAL A 106 0.88 13.06 2.01
N GLY A 107 -0.29 12.78 1.47
CA GLY A 107 -0.75 11.42 1.29
C GLY A 107 -1.70 11.29 0.12
N VAL A 108 -1.77 10.08 -0.41
CA VAL A 108 -2.68 9.69 -1.47
C VAL A 108 -3.49 8.51 -0.95
N ASN A 109 -4.79 8.57 -1.09
CA ASN A 109 -5.70 7.48 -0.77
C ASN A 109 -6.50 7.18 -2.04
N TYR A 110 -6.34 5.98 -2.58
CA TYR A 110 -6.97 5.59 -3.83
C TYR A 110 -7.95 4.44 -3.64
N ASP A 111 -9.20 4.68 -4.02
CA ASP A 111 -10.25 3.65 -4.06
C ASP A 111 -10.33 3.12 -5.49
N PRO A 112 -9.77 1.93 -5.77
CA PRO A 112 -9.71 1.42 -7.14
C PRO A 112 -11.06 0.97 -7.69
N MET A 113 -11.99 0.54 -6.82
CA MET A 113 -13.30 0.07 -7.27
C MET A 113 -14.16 1.22 -7.78
N ARG A 114 -13.92 2.44 -7.26
CA ARG A 114 -14.63 3.65 -7.67
C ARG A 114 -13.77 4.56 -8.54
N ASP A 115 -12.49 4.23 -8.68
CA ASP A 115 -11.50 5.06 -9.39
C ASP A 115 -11.47 6.50 -8.84
N GLU A 116 -11.44 6.60 -7.51
CA GLU A 116 -11.40 7.90 -6.82
C GLU A 116 -10.10 8.07 -6.05
N MET A 117 -9.45 9.21 -6.25
CA MET A 117 -8.20 9.56 -5.60
C MET A 117 -8.42 10.74 -4.65
N PHE A 118 -7.92 10.59 -3.43
CA PHE A 118 -8.05 11.63 -2.41
C PHE A 118 -6.71 12.12 -1.91
#